data_5372aba847923a908a3b283d69f2fc17
#
_entry.id   5372aba847923a908a3b283d69f2fc17
#
_cell.length_a   1.000
_cell.length_b   1.000
_cell.length_c   1.000
_cell.angle_alpha   90.00
_cell.angle_beta   90.00
_cell.angle_gamma   90.00
#
_symmetry.space_group_name_H-M   'P 1'
#
loop_
_entity.id
_entity.type
_entity.pdbx_description
1 polymer ?
#
loop_
_entity_poly.entity_id
_entity_poly.type
_entity_poly.pdbx_seq_one_letter_code
_entity_poly.pdbx_strand_id
1 'polypeptide(L)'
;MINWPDSLIDELAARRCVIFIGSGTSASATKKGPNNETISPPTWDRLLEILLEKCHEDQDGSKEKANELLQNQKYLDCAELIRHNCMQPADYNRSIESIFSGYNPTEIHKAVLSLDQKIVFTTNFDRIYEHLCLRDEGRDGYVALNYYDDGLIARMRSPKRIIVKVHGCAGTPEHTILTKSDFFKARSKYPGFFSALESIFLTHTILFIGYSVNDPEIQLILENNIITYPSDNPHYATMSKGMHRTMIAAFKKTNNISVLEYDSADNHIQLVESLKELCVQVEDRRQYQG
;
A
#
# COMPACT_ATOMS: atom_id res chain seq x y z
N MET A 1 17.93 -3.61 14.47
CA MET A 1 17.72 -2.33 13.75
C MET A 1 18.03 -2.54 12.28
N ILE A 2 17.33 -1.86 11.39
CA ILE A 2 17.65 -1.80 9.96
C ILE A 2 18.90 -0.93 9.78
N ASN A 3 19.83 -1.40 8.95
CA ASN A 3 20.96 -0.56 8.51
C ASN A 3 20.51 0.15 7.22
N TRP A 4 20.21 1.45 7.34
CA TRP A 4 19.73 2.24 6.22
C TRP A 4 20.86 2.64 5.27
N PRO A 5 20.78 2.36 3.95
CA PRO A 5 21.80 2.79 3.00
C PRO A 5 21.88 4.31 2.88
N ASP A 6 23.10 4.86 2.81
CA ASP A 6 23.32 6.30 2.63
C ASP A 6 22.61 6.87 1.41
N SER A 7 22.60 6.12 0.29
CA SER A 7 21.88 6.50 -0.93
C SER A 7 20.38 6.70 -0.71
N LEU A 8 19.74 5.87 0.12
CA LEU A 8 18.33 6.05 0.48
C LEU A 8 18.13 7.29 1.37
N ILE A 9 19.03 7.50 2.35
CA ILE A 9 18.98 8.68 3.23
C ILE A 9 19.13 9.96 2.40
N ASP A 10 20.04 9.98 1.44
CA ASP A 10 20.23 11.12 0.52
C ASP A 10 18.98 11.40 -0.32
N GLU A 11 18.34 10.38 -0.88
CA GLU A 11 17.11 10.53 -1.65
C GLU A 11 15.94 11.05 -0.80
N LEU A 12 15.83 10.54 0.44
CA LEU A 12 14.83 11.00 1.41
C LEU A 12 15.09 12.45 1.85
N ALA A 13 16.35 12.81 2.13
CA ALA A 13 16.72 14.16 2.51
C ALA A 13 16.42 15.16 1.40
N ALA A 14 16.73 14.82 0.16
CA ALA A 14 16.44 15.61 -1.03
C ALA A 14 14.95 15.61 -1.45
N ARG A 15 14.07 14.90 -0.75
CA ARG A 15 12.65 14.70 -1.10
C ARG A 15 12.41 14.13 -2.51
N ARG A 16 13.34 13.30 -2.98
CA ARG A 16 13.27 12.58 -4.26
C ARG A 16 12.84 11.12 -4.11
N CYS A 17 12.62 10.67 -2.87
CA CYS A 17 12.08 9.36 -2.60
C CYS A 17 10.55 9.42 -2.55
N VAL A 18 9.90 8.43 -3.14
CA VAL A 18 8.46 8.20 -2.99
C VAL A 18 8.25 7.08 -1.98
N ILE A 19 7.40 7.31 -0.99
CA ILE A 19 7.05 6.26 -0.03
C ILE A 19 5.83 5.50 -0.56
N PHE A 20 5.92 4.18 -0.56
CA PHE A 20 4.82 3.30 -0.92
C PHE A 20 4.41 2.47 0.31
N ILE A 21 3.24 2.77 0.87
CA ILE A 21 2.73 2.08 2.06
C ILE A 21 1.73 0.99 1.67
N GLY A 22 1.86 -0.18 2.31
CA GLY A 22 0.96 -1.31 2.15
C GLY A 22 0.19 -1.65 3.42
N SER A 23 -0.58 -2.74 3.37
CA SER A 23 -1.44 -3.20 4.48
C SER A 23 -0.68 -3.49 5.77
N GLY A 24 0.60 -3.85 5.70
CA GLY A 24 1.44 -4.04 6.87
C GLY A 24 1.63 -2.78 7.73
N THR A 25 1.52 -1.57 7.16
CA THR A 25 1.55 -0.33 7.94
C THR A 25 0.31 -0.18 8.82
N SER A 26 -0.81 -0.72 8.38
CA SER A 26 -2.10 -0.69 9.07
C SER A 26 -2.35 -1.93 9.95
N ALA A 27 -1.53 -2.97 9.85
CA ALA A 27 -1.75 -4.25 10.52
C ALA A 27 -1.83 -4.13 12.06
N SER A 28 -1.09 -3.20 12.64
CA SER A 28 -1.12 -2.89 14.08
C SER A 28 -2.14 -1.82 14.47
N ALA A 29 -2.84 -1.22 13.50
CA ALA A 29 -3.93 -0.30 13.79
C ALA A 29 -5.10 -1.04 14.41
N THR A 30 -5.82 -0.38 15.31
CA THR A 30 -6.95 -1.00 15.98
C THR A 30 -8.16 -0.08 16.05
N LYS A 31 -9.33 -0.69 16.11
CA LYS A 31 -10.60 -0.05 16.49
C LYS A 31 -11.35 -0.90 17.50
N LYS A 32 -12.33 -0.31 18.17
CA LYS A 32 -13.26 -1.05 19.02
C LYS A 32 -14.43 -1.58 18.18
N GLY A 33 -14.67 -2.86 18.29
CA GLY A 33 -15.83 -3.51 17.70
C GLY A 33 -17.10 -3.36 18.54
N PRO A 34 -18.23 -3.87 18.05
CA PRO A 34 -19.55 -3.74 18.70
C PRO A 34 -19.57 -4.30 20.13
N ASN A 35 -18.84 -5.35 20.42
CA ASN A 35 -18.72 -5.99 21.73
C ASN A 35 -17.50 -5.50 22.54
N ASN A 36 -16.96 -4.33 22.21
CA ASN A 36 -15.75 -3.75 22.81
C ASN A 36 -14.45 -4.56 22.58
N GLU A 37 -14.48 -5.57 21.71
CA GLU A 37 -13.29 -6.30 21.25
C GLU A 37 -12.37 -5.38 20.45
N THR A 38 -11.08 -5.74 20.40
CA THR A 38 -10.10 -5.00 19.58
C THR A 38 -10.01 -5.66 18.20
N ILE A 39 -10.29 -4.88 17.16
CA ILE A 39 -10.27 -5.32 15.77
C ILE A 39 -9.15 -4.60 15.02
N SER A 40 -8.36 -5.35 14.24
CA SER A 40 -7.36 -4.81 13.31
C SER A 40 -7.86 -4.88 11.86
N PRO A 41 -7.31 -4.07 10.93
CA PRO A 41 -7.61 -4.21 9.51
C PRO A 41 -7.29 -5.64 9.04
N PRO A 42 -8.16 -6.24 8.22
CA PRO A 42 -7.96 -7.60 7.77
C PRO A 42 -6.82 -7.72 6.75
N THR A 43 -6.16 -8.86 6.75
CA THR A 43 -5.34 -9.34 5.63
C THR A 43 -6.22 -9.71 4.43
N TRP A 44 -5.62 -9.99 3.27
CA TRP A 44 -6.38 -10.34 2.05
C TRP A 44 -7.29 -11.56 2.24
N ASP A 45 -6.75 -12.63 2.76
CA ASP A 45 -7.47 -13.86 3.09
C ASP A 45 -8.63 -13.59 4.05
N ARG A 46 -8.34 -12.87 5.14
CA ARG A 46 -9.38 -12.53 6.14
C ARG A 46 -10.45 -11.60 5.59
N LEU A 47 -10.10 -10.66 4.71
CA LEU A 47 -11.08 -9.83 4.01
C LEU A 47 -12.06 -10.66 3.20
N LEU A 48 -11.54 -11.61 2.41
CA LEU A 48 -12.37 -12.48 1.58
C LEU A 48 -13.24 -13.42 2.43
N GLU A 49 -12.72 -13.96 3.53
CA GLU A 49 -13.52 -14.71 4.51
C GLU A 49 -14.70 -13.89 5.04
N ILE A 50 -14.44 -12.66 5.53
CA ILE A 50 -15.48 -11.76 6.05
C ILE A 50 -16.54 -11.45 4.98
N LEU A 51 -16.14 -11.28 3.72
CA LEU A 51 -17.06 -11.05 2.63
C LEU A 51 -17.88 -12.30 2.30
N LEU A 52 -17.26 -13.50 2.32
CA LEU A 52 -17.93 -14.78 2.11
C LEU A 52 -18.97 -15.09 3.21
N GLU A 53 -18.67 -14.75 4.47
CA GLU A 53 -19.63 -14.88 5.58
C GLU A 53 -20.93 -14.07 5.33
N LYS A 54 -20.80 -12.94 4.61
CA LYS A 54 -21.91 -12.02 4.28
C LYS A 54 -22.59 -12.33 2.94
N CYS A 55 -22.10 -13.31 2.19
CA CYS A 55 -22.71 -13.73 0.95
C CYS A 55 -24.10 -14.36 1.20
N HIS A 56 -25.03 -14.09 0.27
CA HIS A 56 -26.35 -14.73 0.28
C HIS A 56 -26.24 -16.25 0.12
N GLU A 57 -27.36 -16.95 0.33
CA GLU A 57 -27.43 -18.38 0.05
C GLU A 57 -27.06 -18.68 -1.41
N ASP A 58 -26.27 -19.74 -1.56
CA ASP A 58 -25.69 -20.12 -2.83
C ASP A 58 -26.73 -20.87 -3.69
N GLN A 59 -27.22 -20.22 -4.73
CA GLN A 59 -28.18 -20.81 -5.68
C GLN A 59 -27.50 -21.45 -6.90
N ASP A 60 -26.25 -21.07 -7.20
CA ASP A 60 -25.52 -21.47 -8.42
C ASP A 60 -24.14 -22.09 -8.15
N GLY A 61 -23.78 -22.36 -6.90
CA GLY A 61 -22.48 -22.91 -6.51
C GLY A 61 -21.34 -21.87 -6.46
N SER A 62 -21.63 -20.58 -6.66
CA SER A 62 -20.60 -19.53 -6.69
C SER A 62 -19.91 -19.36 -5.33
N LYS A 63 -20.63 -19.45 -4.21
CA LYS A 63 -20.06 -19.31 -2.87
C LYS A 63 -19.15 -20.48 -2.51
N GLU A 64 -19.57 -21.72 -2.85
CA GLU A 64 -18.75 -22.90 -2.67
C GLU A 64 -17.47 -22.82 -3.48
N LYS A 65 -17.58 -22.40 -4.76
CA LYS A 65 -16.42 -22.20 -5.63
C LYS A 65 -15.50 -21.09 -5.14
N ALA A 66 -16.03 -19.99 -4.61
CA ALA A 66 -15.25 -18.92 -4.02
C ALA A 66 -14.47 -19.39 -2.78
N ASN A 67 -15.09 -20.25 -1.93
CA ASN A 67 -14.38 -20.88 -0.80
C ASN A 67 -13.23 -21.79 -1.28
N GLU A 68 -13.44 -22.61 -2.31
CA GLU A 68 -12.37 -23.42 -2.91
C GLU A 68 -11.22 -22.57 -3.42
N LEU A 69 -11.52 -21.46 -4.11
CA LEU A 69 -10.51 -20.52 -4.61
C LEU A 69 -9.73 -19.86 -3.49
N LEU A 70 -10.40 -19.48 -2.40
CA LEU A 70 -9.77 -18.91 -1.21
C LEU A 70 -8.79 -19.90 -0.57
N GLN A 71 -9.20 -21.16 -0.37
CA GLN A 71 -8.34 -22.22 0.15
C GLN A 71 -7.10 -22.47 -0.73
N ASN A 72 -7.25 -22.32 -2.04
CA ASN A 72 -6.15 -22.42 -3.01
C ASN A 72 -5.37 -21.11 -3.21
N GLN A 73 -5.57 -20.09 -2.36
CA GLN A 73 -4.91 -18.77 -2.41
C GLN A 73 -5.10 -18.01 -3.73
N LYS A 74 -6.17 -18.33 -4.47
CA LYS A 74 -6.55 -17.63 -5.71
C LYS A 74 -7.42 -16.42 -5.38
N TYR A 75 -6.85 -15.46 -4.65
CA TYR A 75 -7.58 -14.35 -4.04
C TYR A 75 -8.34 -13.47 -5.05
N LEU A 76 -7.72 -13.13 -6.19
CA LEU A 76 -8.37 -12.30 -7.21
C LEU A 76 -9.57 -12.99 -7.85
N ASP A 77 -9.48 -14.30 -8.09
CA ASP A 77 -10.59 -15.09 -8.65
C ASP A 77 -11.70 -15.28 -7.61
N CYS A 78 -11.35 -15.49 -6.34
CA CYS A 78 -12.30 -15.51 -5.23
C CYS A 78 -13.05 -14.19 -5.11
N ALA A 79 -12.33 -13.06 -5.11
CA ALA A 79 -12.91 -11.72 -5.07
C ALA A 79 -13.86 -11.46 -6.24
N GLU A 80 -13.51 -11.95 -7.45
CA GLU A 80 -14.36 -11.84 -8.65
C GLU A 80 -15.73 -12.47 -8.41
N LEU A 81 -15.77 -13.72 -7.92
CA LEU A 81 -17.03 -14.42 -7.62
C LEU A 81 -17.82 -13.72 -6.50
N ILE A 82 -17.16 -13.32 -5.43
CA ILE A 82 -17.83 -12.62 -4.32
C ILE A 82 -18.53 -11.36 -4.85
N ARG A 83 -17.81 -10.52 -5.62
CA ARG A 83 -18.31 -9.22 -6.05
C ARG A 83 -19.43 -9.32 -7.07
N HIS A 84 -19.37 -10.29 -7.97
CA HIS A 84 -20.29 -10.36 -9.11
C HIS A 84 -21.41 -11.38 -8.96
N ASN A 85 -21.24 -12.41 -8.13
CA ASN A 85 -22.20 -13.49 -8.00
C ASN A 85 -22.77 -13.65 -6.57
N CYS A 86 -21.92 -13.46 -5.54
CA CYS A 86 -22.32 -13.81 -4.18
C CYS A 86 -22.90 -12.65 -3.37
N MET A 87 -22.68 -11.41 -3.77
CA MET A 87 -23.15 -10.22 -3.04
C MET A 87 -23.85 -9.22 -3.95
N GLN A 88 -24.89 -8.57 -3.42
CA GLN A 88 -25.45 -7.39 -4.09
C GLN A 88 -24.46 -6.22 -4.00
N PRO A 89 -24.37 -5.35 -5.03
CA PRO A 89 -23.41 -4.24 -5.04
C PRO A 89 -23.50 -3.30 -3.81
N ALA A 90 -24.71 -3.04 -3.33
CA ALA A 90 -24.91 -2.21 -2.14
C ALA A 90 -24.38 -2.86 -0.85
N ASP A 91 -24.51 -4.19 -0.71
CA ASP A 91 -24.04 -4.93 0.45
C ASP A 91 -22.51 -5.07 0.43
N TYR A 92 -21.94 -5.29 -0.75
CA TYR A 92 -20.50 -5.27 -0.95
C TYR A 92 -19.92 -3.90 -0.54
N ASN A 93 -20.45 -2.81 -1.06
CA ASN A 93 -19.98 -1.46 -0.78
C ASN A 93 -20.06 -1.13 0.72
N ARG A 94 -21.18 -1.41 1.37
CA ARG A 94 -21.35 -1.22 2.83
C ARG A 94 -20.34 -2.05 3.63
N SER A 95 -20.06 -3.27 3.17
CA SER A 95 -19.11 -4.15 3.85
C SER A 95 -17.69 -3.60 3.76
N ILE A 96 -17.22 -3.20 2.58
CA ILE A 96 -15.89 -2.60 2.38
C ILE A 96 -15.74 -1.34 3.24
N GLU A 97 -16.72 -0.43 3.21
CA GLU A 97 -16.69 0.80 4.01
C GLU A 97 -16.59 0.50 5.51
N SER A 98 -17.44 -0.39 6.02
CA SER A 98 -17.48 -0.77 7.44
C SER A 98 -16.19 -1.46 7.90
N ILE A 99 -15.63 -2.35 7.07
CA ILE A 99 -14.42 -3.11 7.39
C ILE A 99 -13.23 -2.15 7.56
N PHE A 100 -13.04 -1.19 6.67
CA PHE A 100 -11.87 -0.32 6.63
C PHE A 100 -12.03 1.03 7.32
N SER A 101 -13.14 1.31 7.99
CA SER A 101 -13.38 2.57 8.72
C SER A 101 -13.06 2.48 10.22
N GLY A 102 -12.78 3.63 10.84
CA GLY A 102 -12.74 3.79 12.30
C GLY A 102 -11.44 3.40 12.99
N TYR A 103 -10.37 3.11 12.27
CA TYR A 103 -9.05 2.79 12.84
C TYR A 103 -8.25 4.04 13.21
N ASN A 104 -7.35 3.88 14.18
CA ASN A 104 -6.42 4.94 14.61
C ASN A 104 -5.05 4.76 13.95
N PRO A 105 -4.32 5.87 13.68
CA PRO A 105 -2.96 5.81 13.17
C PRO A 105 -2.01 5.08 14.12
N THR A 106 -1.04 4.35 13.54
CA THR A 106 0.03 3.67 14.26
C THR A 106 1.30 4.51 14.30
N GLU A 107 2.29 4.07 15.09
CA GLU A 107 3.62 4.70 15.11
C GLU A 107 4.34 4.63 13.74
N ILE A 108 4.06 3.59 12.94
CA ILE A 108 4.59 3.50 11.56
C ILE A 108 4.03 4.66 10.71
N HIS A 109 2.73 4.94 10.79
CA HIS A 109 2.12 6.05 10.04
C HIS A 109 2.73 7.40 10.46
N LYS A 110 2.98 7.60 11.76
CA LYS A 110 3.62 8.82 12.28
C LYS A 110 5.06 8.97 11.78
N ALA A 111 5.83 7.87 11.75
CA ALA A 111 7.19 7.88 11.22
C ALA A 111 7.20 8.20 9.71
N VAL A 112 6.28 7.60 8.92
CA VAL A 112 6.11 7.92 7.50
C VAL A 112 5.81 9.41 7.29
N LEU A 113 4.93 9.99 8.10
CA LEU A 113 4.62 11.43 8.05
C LEU A 113 5.86 12.28 8.37
N SER A 114 6.67 11.86 9.35
CA SER A 114 7.89 12.57 9.75
C SER A 114 9.00 12.54 8.70
N LEU A 115 9.03 11.53 7.81
CA LEU A 115 9.95 11.50 6.68
C LEU A 115 9.71 12.62 5.66
N ASP A 116 8.55 13.26 5.70
CA ASP A 116 8.22 14.48 4.96
C ASP A 116 8.49 14.38 3.45
N GLN A 117 7.97 13.34 2.81
CA GLN A 117 8.11 13.16 1.37
C GLN A 117 6.94 13.81 0.60
N LYS A 118 7.21 14.24 -0.62
CA LYS A 118 6.21 14.91 -1.47
C LYS A 118 5.08 13.98 -1.89
N ILE A 119 5.40 12.72 -2.20
CA ILE A 119 4.45 11.75 -2.74
C ILE A 119 4.45 10.50 -1.86
N VAL A 120 3.27 10.10 -1.42
CA VAL A 120 3.03 8.82 -0.76
C VAL A 120 2.01 8.05 -1.57
N PHE A 121 2.37 6.86 -2.05
CA PHE A 121 1.45 5.92 -2.67
C PHE A 121 0.93 4.91 -1.66
N THR A 122 -0.28 4.43 -1.86
CA THR A 122 -0.83 3.31 -1.08
C THR A 122 -1.84 2.50 -1.88
N THR A 123 -1.80 1.18 -1.69
CA THR A 123 -2.85 0.26 -2.14
C THR A 123 -3.92 0.02 -1.07
N ASN A 124 -3.73 0.55 0.15
CA ASN A 124 -4.67 0.36 1.25
C ASN A 124 -6.00 1.04 0.98
N PHE A 125 -7.09 0.36 1.27
CA PHE A 125 -8.44 0.93 1.20
C PHE A 125 -8.79 1.81 2.40
N ASP A 126 -8.16 1.58 3.56
CA ASP A 126 -8.37 2.40 4.76
C ASP A 126 -7.94 3.86 4.55
N ARG A 127 -8.35 4.73 5.47
CA ARG A 127 -8.03 6.17 5.45
C ARG A 127 -7.20 6.59 6.67
N ILE A 128 -6.45 5.65 7.24
CA ILE A 128 -5.71 5.88 8.50
C ILE A 128 -4.66 6.96 8.31
N TYR A 129 -3.85 6.84 7.25
CA TYR A 129 -2.76 7.79 6.97
C TYR A 129 -3.30 9.16 6.58
N GLU A 130 -4.35 9.22 5.76
CA GLU A 130 -5.01 10.47 5.39
C GLU A 130 -5.57 11.22 6.59
N HIS A 131 -6.21 10.51 7.53
CA HIS A 131 -6.73 11.11 8.76
C HIS A 131 -5.63 11.65 9.67
N LEU A 132 -4.46 10.99 9.70
CA LEU A 132 -3.29 11.51 10.42
C LEU A 132 -2.80 12.80 9.78
N CYS A 133 -2.64 12.82 8.46
CA CYS A 133 -2.14 13.98 7.72
C CYS A 133 -3.06 15.21 7.81
N LEU A 134 -4.38 15.01 7.92
CA LEU A 134 -5.36 16.09 8.10
C LEU A 134 -5.35 16.71 9.50
N ARG A 135 -4.85 15.99 10.51
CA ARG A 135 -4.78 16.46 11.92
C ARG A 135 -3.48 17.19 12.26
N ASP A 136 -2.51 17.18 11.36
CA ASP A 136 -1.22 17.85 11.56
C ASP A 136 -1.37 19.34 11.24
N GLU A 137 -1.75 20.13 12.27
CA GLU A 137 -2.03 21.58 12.17
C GLU A 137 -0.79 22.44 11.84
N GLY A 138 0.41 21.85 11.85
CA GLY A 138 1.69 22.59 11.70
C GLY A 138 2.29 22.61 10.32
N ARG A 139 1.74 21.87 9.35
CA ARG A 139 2.30 21.73 7.99
C ARG A 139 1.22 21.91 6.93
N ASP A 140 1.60 22.43 5.76
CA ASP A 140 0.76 22.34 4.56
C ASP A 140 0.36 20.87 4.34
N GLY A 141 -0.88 20.51 4.65
CA GLY A 141 -1.36 19.15 4.72
C GLY A 141 -1.27 18.43 3.38
N TYR A 142 -1.26 17.10 3.44
CA TYR A 142 -1.35 16.27 2.24
C TYR A 142 -2.75 16.37 1.62
N VAL A 143 -2.80 16.34 0.30
CA VAL A 143 -4.05 16.15 -0.46
C VAL A 143 -4.15 14.67 -0.84
N ALA A 144 -5.20 13.99 -0.38
CA ALA A 144 -5.47 12.61 -0.77
C ALA A 144 -6.20 12.59 -2.12
N LEU A 145 -5.71 11.78 -3.04
CA LEU A 145 -6.25 11.62 -4.40
C LEU A 145 -6.36 10.13 -4.71
N ASN A 146 -7.41 9.74 -5.41
CA ASN A 146 -7.56 8.39 -5.91
C ASN A 146 -7.05 8.32 -7.36
N TYR A 147 -6.76 7.12 -7.83
CA TYR A 147 -6.27 6.85 -9.19
C TYR A 147 -7.21 7.40 -10.29
N TYR A 148 -8.48 7.60 -9.97
CA TYR A 148 -9.53 8.08 -10.88
C TYR A 148 -9.85 9.57 -10.75
N ASP A 149 -9.21 10.30 -9.81
CA ASP A 149 -9.53 11.70 -9.57
C ASP A 149 -9.03 12.60 -10.71
N ASP A 150 -9.89 13.50 -11.17
CA ASP A 150 -9.53 14.50 -12.17
C ASP A 150 -8.40 15.41 -11.66
N GLY A 151 -7.47 15.71 -12.55
CA GLY A 151 -6.33 16.56 -12.22
C GLY A 151 -5.25 15.92 -11.38
N LEU A 152 -5.28 14.61 -11.09
CA LEU A 152 -4.25 13.89 -10.35
C LEU A 152 -2.85 14.15 -10.93
N ILE A 153 -2.68 14.04 -12.24
CA ILE A 153 -1.38 14.27 -12.91
C ILE A 153 -0.87 15.70 -12.70
N ALA A 154 -1.76 16.70 -12.77
CA ALA A 154 -1.40 18.08 -12.49
C ALA A 154 -0.97 18.29 -11.03
N ARG A 155 -1.64 17.59 -10.08
CA ARG A 155 -1.29 17.60 -8.66
C ARG A 155 0.07 16.93 -8.40
N MET A 156 0.37 15.81 -9.05
CA MET A 156 1.68 15.15 -8.96
C MET A 156 2.83 16.07 -9.39
N ARG A 157 2.58 16.95 -10.36
CA ARG A 157 3.56 17.96 -10.83
C ARG A 157 3.63 19.21 -9.95
N SER A 158 2.62 19.44 -9.11
CA SER A 158 2.59 20.63 -8.22
C SER A 158 3.56 20.47 -7.05
N PRO A 159 3.92 21.56 -6.33
CA PRO A 159 4.75 21.48 -5.13
C PRO A 159 4.02 20.89 -3.92
N LYS A 160 2.70 20.69 -3.99
CA LYS A 160 1.89 20.18 -2.87
C LYS A 160 2.23 18.74 -2.55
N ARG A 161 2.13 18.38 -1.28
CA ARG A 161 2.22 16.99 -0.81
C ARG A 161 0.95 16.24 -1.15
N ILE A 162 1.10 15.03 -1.67
CA ILE A 162 -0.04 14.21 -2.09
C ILE A 162 0.07 12.78 -1.56
N ILE A 163 -1.10 12.23 -1.22
CA ILE A 163 -1.30 10.80 -1.01
C ILE A 163 -2.09 10.29 -2.22
N VAL A 164 -1.59 9.25 -2.87
CA VAL A 164 -2.26 8.66 -4.03
C VAL A 164 -2.74 7.24 -3.69
N LYS A 165 -4.04 7.05 -3.72
CA LYS A 165 -4.74 5.78 -3.51
C LYS A 165 -4.77 5.00 -4.81
N VAL A 166 -3.78 4.11 -5.00
CA VAL A 166 -3.58 3.35 -6.26
C VAL A 166 -4.73 2.39 -6.54
N HIS A 167 -5.33 1.83 -5.48
CA HIS A 167 -6.46 0.89 -5.59
C HIS A 167 -7.81 1.48 -5.14
N GLY A 168 -7.91 2.80 -5.04
CA GLY A 168 -9.10 3.46 -4.53
C GLY A 168 -9.20 3.40 -3.00
N CYS A 169 -10.38 3.71 -2.48
CA CYS A 169 -10.59 4.00 -1.06
C CYS A 169 -11.92 3.41 -0.58
N ALA A 170 -11.96 2.96 0.66
CA ALA A 170 -13.20 2.44 1.27
C ALA A 170 -14.32 3.48 1.39
N GLY A 171 -14.02 4.78 1.26
CA GLY A 171 -15.05 5.83 1.18
C GLY A 171 -15.80 5.89 -0.16
N THR A 172 -15.29 5.23 -1.18
CA THR A 172 -15.88 5.07 -2.52
C THR A 172 -15.71 3.63 -2.99
N PRO A 173 -16.38 2.66 -2.33
CA PRO A 173 -16.10 1.24 -2.50
C PRO A 173 -16.33 0.72 -3.92
N GLU A 174 -17.19 1.36 -4.69
CA GLU A 174 -17.48 1.05 -6.09
C GLU A 174 -16.27 1.24 -7.02
N HIS A 175 -15.31 2.03 -6.56
CA HIS A 175 -14.04 2.30 -7.27
C HIS A 175 -12.83 1.55 -6.68
N THR A 176 -13.04 0.64 -5.73
CA THR A 176 -11.94 -0.19 -5.21
C THR A 176 -11.50 -1.21 -6.24
N ILE A 177 -10.18 -1.39 -6.37
CA ILE A 177 -9.57 -2.41 -7.23
C ILE A 177 -9.27 -3.64 -6.37
N LEU A 178 -10.12 -4.66 -6.47
CA LEU A 178 -10.01 -5.90 -5.70
C LEU A 178 -10.03 -7.15 -6.59
N THR A 179 -10.53 -7.04 -7.82
CA THR A 179 -10.71 -8.15 -8.74
C THR A 179 -9.90 -7.97 -10.02
N LYS A 180 -9.71 -9.05 -10.81
CA LYS A 180 -9.07 -8.96 -12.12
C LYS A 180 -9.81 -8.01 -13.07
N SER A 181 -11.14 -8.06 -13.03
CA SER A 181 -12.00 -7.17 -13.82
C SER A 181 -11.84 -5.70 -13.42
N ASP A 182 -11.65 -5.42 -12.12
CA ASP A 182 -11.39 -4.07 -11.63
C ASP A 182 -10.06 -3.53 -12.17
N PHE A 183 -8.98 -4.32 -12.10
CA PHE A 183 -7.67 -3.95 -12.66
C PHE A 183 -7.78 -3.62 -14.15
N PHE A 184 -8.40 -4.49 -14.94
CA PHE A 184 -8.61 -4.26 -16.36
C PHE A 184 -9.40 -2.99 -16.63
N LYS A 185 -10.52 -2.79 -15.90
CA LYS A 185 -11.41 -1.62 -16.03
C LYS A 185 -10.68 -0.32 -15.66
N ALA A 186 -9.95 -0.33 -14.54
CA ALA A 186 -9.18 0.83 -14.09
C ALA A 186 -8.11 1.22 -15.13
N ARG A 187 -7.33 0.25 -15.62
CA ARG A 187 -6.29 0.48 -16.62
C ARG A 187 -6.86 0.99 -17.93
N SER A 188 -7.98 0.43 -18.39
CA SER A 188 -8.65 0.85 -19.64
C SER A 188 -9.23 2.25 -19.54
N LYS A 189 -9.78 2.62 -18.38
CA LYS A 189 -10.46 3.91 -18.19
C LYS A 189 -9.52 5.04 -17.81
N TYR A 190 -8.42 4.74 -17.08
CA TYR A 190 -7.48 5.72 -16.55
C TYR A 190 -6.02 5.46 -16.99
N PRO A 191 -5.75 5.25 -18.27
CA PRO A 191 -4.41 4.89 -18.75
C PRO A 191 -3.36 5.95 -18.41
N GLY A 192 -3.74 7.23 -18.36
CA GLY A 192 -2.85 8.32 -17.99
C GLY A 192 -2.31 8.20 -16.56
N PHE A 193 -3.11 7.69 -15.62
CA PHE A 193 -2.64 7.42 -14.26
C PHE A 193 -1.57 6.31 -14.25
N PHE A 194 -1.82 5.20 -14.91
CA PHE A 194 -0.88 4.07 -14.94
C PHE A 194 0.44 4.45 -15.63
N SER A 195 0.39 5.21 -16.73
CA SER A 195 1.60 5.75 -17.36
C SER A 195 2.38 6.71 -16.45
N ALA A 196 1.69 7.54 -15.67
CA ALA A 196 2.35 8.39 -14.69
C ALA A 196 2.97 7.59 -13.54
N LEU A 197 2.29 6.54 -13.07
CA LEU A 197 2.81 5.62 -12.06
C LEU A 197 4.10 4.93 -12.55
N GLU A 198 4.10 4.38 -13.77
CA GLU A 198 5.29 3.81 -14.42
C GLU A 198 6.44 4.82 -14.48
N SER A 199 6.14 6.06 -14.86
CA SER A 199 7.15 7.14 -14.95
C SER A 199 7.75 7.50 -13.59
N ILE A 200 6.96 7.48 -12.53
CA ILE A 200 7.44 7.71 -11.16
C ILE A 200 8.38 6.58 -10.72
N PHE A 201 8.02 5.33 -10.99
CA PHE A 201 8.86 4.17 -10.66
C PHE A 201 10.18 4.17 -11.46
N LEU A 202 10.20 4.79 -12.64
CA LEU A 202 11.41 4.93 -13.44
C LEU A 202 12.33 6.06 -12.93
N THR A 203 11.76 7.15 -12.41
CA THR A 203 12.49 8.40 -12.15
C THR A 203 12.79 8.68 -10.68
N HIS A 204 12.18 7.93 -9.76
CA HIS A 204 12.31 8.11 -8.31
C HIS A 204 12.73 6.82 -7.62
N THR A 205 13.46 6.96 -6.53
CA THR A 205 13.64 5.86 -5.59
C THR A 205 12.34 5.62 -4.84
N ILE A 206 11.91 4.35 -4.76
CA ILE A 206 10.73 3.97 -4.01
C ILE A 206 11.14 3.28 -2.72
N LEU A 207 10.58 3.70 -1.59
CA LEU A 207 10.69 3.00 -0.31
C LEU A 207 9.36 2.35 0.03
N PHE A 208 9.30 1.03 -0.07
CA PHE A 208 8.15 0.23 0.32
C PHE A 208 8.16 -0.06 1.82
N ILE A 209 7.08 0.30 2.52
CA ILE A 209 6.92 0.06 3.96
C ILE A 209 5.63 -0.72 4.19
N GLY A 210 5.75 -1.88 4.87
CA GLY A 210 4.60 -2.75 5.13
C GLY A 210 3.90 -3.26 3.86
N TYR A 211 4.65 -3.44 2.78
CA TYR A 211 4.16 -3.86 1.47
C TYR A 211 4.93 -5.08 0.98
N SER A 212 4.20 -6.15 0.64
CA SER A 212 4.81 -7.43 0.24
C SER A 212 5.33 -7.46 -1.21
N VAL A 213 5.03 -6.44 -2.01
CA VAL A 213 5.33 -6.37 -3.46
C VAL A 213 4.70 -7.54 -4.25
N ASN A 214 3.57 -8.08 -3.77
CA ASN A 214 2.85 -9.18 -4.44
C ASN A 214 1.72 -8.70 -5.35
N ASP A 215 1.55 -7.39 -5.50
CA ASP A 215 0.58 -6.80 -6.40
C ASP A 215 1.02 -7.02 -7.85
N PRO A 216 0.20 -7.67 -8.70
CA PRO A 216 0.61 -8.00 -10.07
C PRO A 216 0.92 -6.78 -10.93
N GLU A 217 0.22 -5.65 -10.70
CA GLU A 217 0.44 -4.41 -11.44
C GLU A 217 1.79 -3.80 -11.10
N ILE A 218 2.09 -3.71 -9.79
CA ILE A 218 3.34 -3.13 -9.31
C ILE A 218 4.52 -4.02 -9.72
N GLN A 219 4.38 -5.34 -9.65
CA GLN A 219 5.41 -6.28 -10.13
C GLN A 219 5.69 -6.06 -11.63
N LEU A 220 4.64 -5.96 -12.44
CA LEU A 220 4.80 -5.75 -13.88
C LEU A 220 5.50 -4.43 -14.20
N ILE A 221 5.19 -3.35 -13.49
CA ILE A 221 5.87 -2.06 -13.64
C ILE A 221 7.36 -2.19 -13.30
N LEU A 222 7.70 -2.83 -12.17
CA LEU A 222 9.08 -3.02 -11.74
C LEU A 222 9.88 -3.88 -12.74
N GLU A 223 9.30 -4.99 -13.20
CA GLU A 223 9.92 -5.88 -14.18
C GLU A 223 10.15 -5.18 -15.53
N ASN A 224 9.14 -4.47 -16.05
CA ASN A 224 9.27 -3.72 -17.29
C ASN A 224 10.34 -2.63 -17.19
N ASN A 225 10.42 -1.95 -16.06
CA ASN A 225 11.41 -0.90 -15.84
C ASN A 225 12.84 -1.47 -15.86
N ILE A 226 13.12 -2.56 -15.15
CA ILE A 226 14.47 -3.14 -15.12
C ILE A 226 14.86 -3.79 -16.45
N ILE A 227 13.91 -4.35 -17.21
CA ILE A 227 14.15 -4.91 -18.54
C ILE A 227 14.49 -3.80 -19.53
N THR A 228 13.73 -2.71 -19.51
CA THR A 228 13.84 -1.63 -20.51
C THR A 228 14.94 -0.65 -20.15
N TYR A 229 15.10 -0.33 -18.87
CA TYR A 229 16.02 0.67 -18.35
C TYR A 229 16.80 0.12 -17.15
N PRO A 230 17.79 -0.80 -17.36
CA PRO A 230 18.60 -1.33 -16.27
C PRO A 230 19.23 -0.22 -15.46
N SER A 231 19.12 -0.30 -14.13
CA SER A 231 19.64 0.69 -13.21
C SER A 231 20.36 0.04 -12.03
N ASP A 232 21.49 0.59 -11.62
CA ASP A 232 22.21 0.20 -10.41
C ASP A 232 21.62 0.83 -9.13
N ASN A 233 20.74 1.83 -9.28
CA ASN A 233 20.05 2.46 -8.17
C ASN A 233 18.79 1.66 -7.81
N PRO A 234 18.76 0.93 -6.70
CA PRO A 234 17.61 0.10 -6.35
C PRO A 234 16.48 0.91 -5.72
N HIS A 235 15.28 0.37 -5.80
CA HIS A 235 14.22 0.63 -4.84
C HIS A 235 14.49 -0.14 -3.53
N TYR A 236 13.82 0.22 -2.44
CA TYR A 236 14.02 -0.40 -1.15
C TYR A 236 12.70 -0.92 -0.58
N ALA A 237 12.73 -2.07 0.09
CA ALA A 237 11.54 -2.63 0.75
C ALA A 237 11.90 -3.13 2.15
N THR A 238 11.15 -2.66 3.17
CA THR A 238 11.25 -3.22 4.52
C THR A 238 10.46 -4.53 4.59
N MET A 239 11.12 -5.63 4.94
CA MET A 239 10.52 -6.96 5.02
C MET A 239 10.91 -7.67 6.31
N SER A 240 10.01 -8.52 6.83
CA SER A 240 10.31 -9.38 7.97
C SER A 240 11.43 -10.37 7.62
N LYS A 241 12.31 -10.63 8.57
CA LYS A 241 13.33 -11.68 8.43
C LYS A 241 12.70 -13.05 8.14
N GLY A 242 13.43 -13.88 7.43
CA GLY A 242 13.04 -15.26 7.12
C GLY A 242 12.83 -15.52 5.63
N MET A 243 12.95 -14.51 4.78
CA MET A 243 12.97 -14.75 3.34
C MET A 243 14.25 -15.49 2.95
N HIS A 244 14.12 -16.55 2.13
CA HIS A 244 15.27 -17.30 1.66
C HIS A 244 16.19 -16.42 0.79
N ARG A 245 17.52 -16.56 0.94
CA ARG A 245 18.50 -15.74 0.21
C ARG A 245 18.31 -15.73 -1.31
N THR A 246 17.91 -16.87 -1.88
CA THR A 246 17.60 -16.97 -3.33
C THR A 246 16.44 -16.07 -3.71
N MET A 247 15.41 -15.94 -2.86
CA MET A 247 14.27 -15.07 -3.10
C MET A 247 14.67 -13.60 -3.01
N ILE A 248 15.49 -13.23 -2.03
CA ILE A 248 16.05 -11.87 -1.91
C ILE A 248 16.86 -11.51 -3.16
N ALA A 249 17.72 -12.45 -3.63
CA ALA A 249 18.50 -12.26 -4.85
C ALA A 249 17.60 -12.12 -6.09
N ALA A 250 16.51 -12.88 -6.16
CA ALA A 250 15.52 -12.77 -7.23
C ALA A 250 14.85 -11.38 -7.23
N PHE A 251 14.39 -10.89 -6.07
CA PHE A 251 13.82 -9.55 -5.93
C PHE A 251 14.75 -8.45 -6.46
N LYS A 252 16.05 -8.54 -6.11
CA LYS A 252 17.04 -7.59 -6.63
C LYS A 252 17.20 -7.69 -8.14
N LYS A 253 17.22 -8.90 -8.69
CA LYS A 253 17.47 -9.13 -10.11
C LYS A 253 16.28 -8.78 -11.00
N THR A 254 15.05 -9.14 -10.57
CA THR A 254 13.85 -9.02 -11.40
C THR A 254 13.08 -7.73 -11.17
N ASN A 255 13.18 -7.15 -9.97
CA ASN A 255 12.40 -5.97 -9.58
C ASN A 255 13.27 -4.76 -9.20
N ASN A 256 14.59 -4.90 -9.21
CA ASN A 256 15.56 -3.91 -8.71
C ASN A 256 15.26 -3.44 -7.28
N ILE A 257 14.85 -4.36 -6.40
CA ILE A 257 14.54 -4.06 -5.00
C ILE A 257 15.64 -4.57 -4.09
N SER A 258 16.18 -3.70 -3.26
CA SER A 258 17.04 -4.04 -2.12
C SER A 258 16.16 -4.27 -0.88
N VAL A 259 16.15 -5.51 -0.39
CA VAL A 259 15.37 -5.89 0.79
C VAL A 259 16.11 -5.48 2.05
N LEU A 260 15.41 -4.73 2.91
CA LEU A 260 15.89 -4.28 4.23
C LEU A 260 15.14 -5.09 5.29
N GLU A 261 15.81 -6.12 5.81
CA GLU A 261 15.19 -7.06 6.73
C GLU A 261 15.15 -6.53 8.17
N TYR A 262 14.05 -6.78 8.88
CA TYR A 262 13.86 -6.48 10.28
C TYR A 262 13.19 -7.66 11.00
N ASP A 263 13.35 -7.72 12.33
CA ASP A 263 12.67 -8.69 13.17
C ASP A 263 11.23 -8.26 13.41
N SER A 264 10.27 -9.09 13.02
CA SER A 264 8.84 -8.82 13.18
C SER A 264 8.26 -9.20 14.55
N ALA A 265 9.09 -9.71 15.48
CA ALA A 265 8.67 -9.96 16.86
C ALA A 265 8.11 -8.69 17.52
N ASP A 266 7.36 -8.87 18.61
CA ASP A 266 6.80 -7.80 19.42
C ASP A 266 6.01 -6.75 18.60
N ASN A 267 5.12 -7.26 17.74
CA ASN A 267 4.25 -6.42 16.91
C ASN A 267 5.02 -5.40 16.05
N HIS A 268 6.11 -5.85 15.39
CA HIS A 268 6.94 -5.04 14.50
C HIS A 268 7.66 -3.85 15.18
N ILE A 269 7.93 -3.91 16.48
CA ILE A 269 8.58 -2.81 17.22
C ILE A 269 9.92 -2.40 16.58
N GLN A 270 10.70 -3.38 16.10
CA GLN A 270 11.98 -3.08 15.47
C GLN A 270 11.85 -2.24 14.19
N LEU A 271 10.77 -2.41 13.42
CA LEU A 271 10.49 -1.55 12.26
C LEU A 271 10.17 -0.14 12.70
N VAL A 272 9.33 0.01 13.75
CA VAL A 272 8.97 1.33 14.31
C VAL A 272 10.21 2.08 14.77
N GLU A 273 11.08 1.43 15.55
CA GLU A 273 12.31 2.04 16.06
C GLU A 273 13.28 2.39 14.91
N SER A 274 13.44 1.47 13.94
CA SER A 274 14.29 1.74 12.77
C SER A 274 13.78 2.91 11.93
N LEU A 275 12.47 3.06 11.76
CA LEU A 275 11.89 4.20 11.05
C LEU A 275 12.07 5.51 11.81
N LYS A 276 11.97 5.50 13.14
CA LYS A 276 12.28 6.69 13.97
C LYS A 276 13.75 7.11 13.84
N GLU A 277 14.66 6.14 13.85
CA GLU A 277 16.08 6.40 13.59
C GLU A 277 16.31 6.96 12.17
N LEU A 278 15.66 6.40 11.15
CA LEU A 278 15.72 6.92 9.79
C LEU A 278 15.28 8.38 9.72
N CYS A 279 14.21 8.75 10.43
CA CYS A 279 13.73 10.15 10.48
C CYS A 279 14.82 11.08 11.04
N VAL A 280 15.55 10.66 12.09
CA VAL A 280 16.66 11.46 12.65
C VAL A 280 17.79 11.58 11.62
N GLN A 281 18.23 10.47 11.01
CA GLN A 281 19.30 10.48 10.01
C GLN A 281 18.97 11.35 8.79
N VAL A 282 17.71 11.32 8.33
CA VAL A 282 17.24 12.14 7.22
C VAL A 282 17.23 13.63 7.60
N GLU A 283 16.80 13.98 8.82
CA GLU A 283 16.79 15.37 9.27
C GLU A 283 18.20 15.92 9.46
N ASP A 284 19.11 15.15 10.05
CA ASP A 284 20.52 15.51 10.15
C ASP A 284 21.12 15.76 8.76
N ARG A 285 20.84 14.87 7.78
CA ARG A 285 21.32 15.03 6.40
C ARG A 285 20.79 16.30 5.73
N ARG A 286 19.53 16.69 5.98
CA ARG A 286 18.94 17.95 5.49
C ARG A 286 19.64 19.17 6.05
N GLN A 287 20.01 19.15 7.33
CA GLN A 287 20.71 20.29 7.98
C GLN A 287 22.13 20.49 7.41
N TYR A 288 22.79 19.42 6.93
CA TYR A 288 24.12 19.54 6.32
C TYR A 288 24.09 19.97 4.83
N GLN A 289 22.93 19.89 4.18
CA GLN A 289 22.77 20.24 2.76
C GLN A 289 22.15 21.63 2.52
N GLY A 290 21.63 22.27 3.56
CA GLY A 290 21.05 23.62 3.57
C GLY A 290 22.05 24.64 4.08
#